data_05f1bb516093502504c32580f655f9f1
#
_entry.id   05f1bb516093502504c32580f655f9f1
#
_cell.length_a   1.000
_cell.length_b   1.000
_cell.length_c   1.000
_cell.angle_alpha   90.00
_cell.angle_beta   90.00
_cell.angle_gamma   90.00
#
_symmetry.space_group_name_H-M   'P 1'
#
loop_
_entity.id
_entity.type
_entity.pdbx_description
1 polymer ?
#
loop_
_entity_poly.entity_id
_entity_poly.type
_entity_poly.pdbx_seq_one_letter_code
_entity_poly.pdbx_strand_id
1 'polypeptide(L)'
;ILNITEDDIEREGGYPLPRQRLAEIHRELLHQGAMGVGYVIAFSEPDRFGGDEELSSVLGLYPSVLSMFEYDNGKFPRTEGTVILGDDIGGYELSGVVENIEILKNKADQGIASAPIDVDGLVRRLPLLMRTPDGWVASFGTQVLKVLASADTYVIKTNPNGIEEIRVKGLPPVPVDSLGRKWISWIDTPSTTLQEMNVKDKFVIVGVTANGVMPQLSTPIGLLEPHKIQAALAESILVQNSPYIPDYSLALEML
;
A
#
# COMPACT_ATOMS: atom_id res chain seq x y z
N ILE A 1 2.98 -7.10 -10.06
CA ILE A 1 2.61 -5.72 -10.42
C ILE A 1 2.01 -5.72 -11.81
N LEU A 2 0.89 -5.02 -12.01
CA LEU A 2 0.34 -4.69 -13.33
C LEU A 2 0.63 -3.21 -13.62
N ASN A 3 1.39 -2.94 -14.66
CA ASN A 3 1.71 -1.60 -15.10
C ASN A 3 0.73 -1.15 -16.20
N ILE A 4 0.04 -0.03 -15.99
CA ILE A 4 -0.67 0.71 -17.04
C ILE A 4 0.36 1.66 -17.66
N THR A 5 0.73 1.37 -18.91
CA THR A 5 1.83 2.04 -19.60
C THR A 5 1.36 3.26 -20.41
N GLU A 6 2.30 4.02 -20.95
CA GLU A 6 1.99 5.12 -21.91
C GLU A 6 1.18 4.62 -23.09
N ASP A 7 1.61 3.51 -23.72
CA ASP A 7 0.92 2.89 -24.85
C ASP A 7 -0.52 2.44 -24.51
N ASP A 8 -0.76 2.03 -23.26
CA ASP A 8 -2.10 1.69 -22.78
C ASP A 8 -2.98 2.92 -22.72
N ILE A 9 -2.45 4.01 -22.15
CA ILE A 9 -3.17 5.28 -22.03
C ILE A 9 -3.48 5.88 -23.41
N GLU A 10 -2.54 5.83 -24.34
CA GLU A 10 -2.79 6.29 -25.71
C GLU A 10 -3.91 5.48 -26.39
N ARG A 11 -3.90 4.15 -26.26
CA ARG A 11 -4.94 3.27 -26.80
C ARG A 11 -6.32 3.50 -26.21
N GLU A 12 -6.38 3.83 -24.93
CA GLU A 12 -7.62 4.12 -24.21
C GLU A 12 -8.09 5.58 -24.36
N GLY A 13 -7.37 6.41 -25.11
CA GLY A 13 -7.76 7.78 -25.43
C GLY A 13 -7.39 8.82 -24.36
N GLY A 14 -6.49 8.49 -23.46
CA GLY A 14 -5.93 9.42 -22.48
C GLY A 14 -6.12 9.00 -21.01
N TYR A 15 -5.51 9.77 -20.10
CA TYR A 15 -5.64 9.59 -18.65
C TYR A 15 -6.55 10.68 -18.05
N PRO A 16 -7.32 10.41 -16.99
CA PRO A 16 -7.52 9.11 -16.35
C PRO A 16 -8.34 8.14 -17.18
N LEU A 17 -8.03 6.83 -17.04
CA LEU A 17 -8.85 5.80 -17.67
C LEU A 17 -10.28 5.84 -17.12
N PRO A 18 -11.31 5.65 -17.96
CA PRO A 18 -12.69 5.49 -17.48
C PRO A 18 -12.78 4.35 -16.45
N ARG A 19 -13.54 4.54 -15.38
CA ARG A 19 -13.69 3.50 -14.34
C ARG A 19 -14.41 2.26 -14.87
N GLN A 20 -15.26 2.40 -15.87
CA GLN A 20 -15.79 1.26 -16.61
C GLN A 20 -14.66 0.39 -17.19
N ARG A 21 -13.64 1.02 -17.78
CA ARG A 21 -12.47 0.28 -18.30
C ARG A 21 -11.67 -0.40 -17.20
N LEU A 22 -11.48 0.27 -16.07
CA LEU A 22 -10.84 -0.33 -14.89
C LEU A 22 -11.66 -1.52 -14.35
N ALA A 23 -12.98 -1.47 -14.40
CA ALA A 23 -13.85 -2.57 -14.02
C ALA A 23 -13.71 -3.77 -14.98
N GLU A 24 -13.55 -3.54 -16.26
CA GLU A 24 -13.27 -4.59 -17.26
C GLU A 24 -11.91 -5.24 -16.99
N ILE A 25 -10.86 -4.45 -16.78
CA ILE A 25 -9.51 -4.94 -16.41
C ILE A 25 -9.59 -5.77 -15.12
N HIS A 26 -10.33 -5.30 -14.14
CA HIS A 26 -10.52 -6.02 -12.87
C HIS A 26 -11.15 -7.40 -13.09
N ARG A 27 -12.24 -7.47 -13.88
CA ARG A 27 -12.89 -8.75 -14.22
C ARG A 27 -11.94 -9.68 -14.97
N GLU A 28 -11.15 -9.16 -15.86
CA GLU A 28 -10.19 -9.94 -16.64
C GLU A 28 -9.09 -10.52 -15.73
N LEU A 29 -8.53 -9.73 -14.82
CA LEU A 29 -7.56 -10.20 -13.83
C LEU A 29 -8.13 -11.35 -12.98
N LEU A 30 -9.36 -11.21 -12.49
CA LEU A 30 -10.03 -12.27 -11.73
C LEU A 30 -10.28 -13.52 -12.59
N HIS A 31 -10.69 -13.35 -13.83
CA HIS A 31 -10.91 -14.46 -14.76
C HIS A 31 -9.61 -15.22 -15.07
N GLN A 32 -8.48 -14.53 -15.07
CA GLN A 32 -7.16 -15.13 -15.23
C GLN A 32 -6.59 -15.71 -13.92
N GLY A 33 -7.36 -15.72 -12.84
CA GLY A 33 -7.03 -16.38 -11.58
C GLY A 33 -6.27 -15.52 -10.59
N ALA A 34 -6.36 -14.19 -10.67
CA ALA A 34 -5.86 -13.33 -9.61
C ALA A 34 -6.59 -13.60 -8.29
N MET A 35 -5.86 -13.63 -7.17
CA MET A 35 -6.41 -13.84 -5.83
C MET A 35 -7.05 -12.58 -5.24
N GLY A 36 -6.74 -11.43 -5.80
CA GLY A 36 -7.24 -10.11 -5.41
C GLY A 36 -6.52 -9.02 -6.19
N VAL A 37 -7.07 -7.81 -6.14
CA VAL A 37 -6.56 -6.68 -6.91
C VAL A 37 -6.46 -5.44 -6.02
N GLY A 38 -5.33 -4.76 -6.08
CA GLY A 38 -5.15 -3.48 -5.40
C GLY A 38 -4.80 -2.37 -6.39
N TYR A 39 -5.38 -1.20 -6.22
CA TYR A 39 -5.13 -0.05 -7.08
C TYR A 39 -4.34 1.02 -6.34
N VAL A 40 -3.15 1.35 -6.83
CA VAL A 40 -2.40 2.53 -6.38
C VAL A 40 -2.73 3.70 -7.31
N ILE A 41 -4.00 4.07 -7.27
CA ILE A 41 -4.64 5.17 -8.03
C ILE A 41 -5.62 5.86 -7.06
N ALA A 42 -5.65 7.20 -7.05
CA ALA A 42 -6.61 7.95 -6.27
C ALA A 42 -7.96 8.05 -6.99
N PHE A 43 -9.02 7.68 -6.31
CA PHE A 43 -10.39 7.81 -6.80
C PHE A 43 -11.17 8.86 -5.97
N SER A 44 -10.60 10.06 -5.87
CA SER A 44 -11.10 11.13 -5.00
C SER A 44 -12.33 11.88 -5.54
N GLU A 45 -12.57 11.80 -6.83
CA GLU A 45 -13.67 12.48 -7.51
C GLU A 45 -14.51 11.46 -8.30
N PRO A 46 -15.83 11.74 -8.50
CA PRO A 46 -16.65 10.91 -9.38
C PRO A 46 -16.08 10.81 -10.80
N ASP A 47 -16.28 9.66 -11.43
CA ASP A 47 -15.84 9.47 -12.81
C ASP A 47 -16.67 10.35 -13.78
N ARG A 48 -15.98 11.21 -14.50
CA ARG A 48 -16.61 12.06 -15.52
C ARG A 48 -17.30 11.25 -16.65
N PHE A 49 -16.95 9.97 -16.78
CA PHE A 49 -17.53 9.05 -17.76
C PHE A 49 -18.63 8.14 -17.18
N GLY A 50 -18.85 8.19 -15.86
CA GLY A 50 -19.98 7.51 -15.18
C GLY A 50 -19.73 6.06 -14.78
N GLY A 51 -18.48 5.57 -14.73
CA GLY A 51 -18.15 4.16 -14.44
C GLY A 51 -18.03 3.77 -12.96
N ASP A 52 -18.42 4.63 -12.01
CA ASP A 52 -18.23 4.40 -10.57
C ASP A 52 -18.99 3.17 -10.05
N GLU A 53 -20.25 3.00 -10.48
CA GLU A 53 -21.08 1.86 -10.06
C GLU A 53 -20.53 0.53 -10.59
N GLU A 54 -20.04 0.53 -11.82
CA GLU A 54 -19.44 -0.68 -12.42
C GLU A 54 -18.16 -1.08 -11.70
N LEU A 55 -17.26 -0.14 -11.42
CA LEU A 55 -16.04 -0.42 -10.66
C LEU A 55 -16.39 -0.86 -9.23
N SER A 56 -17.32 -0.20 -8.57
CA SER A 56 -17.81 -0.57 -7.25
C SER A 56 -18.34 -2.01 -7.21
N SER A 57 -19.06 -2.43 -8.25
CA SER A 57 -19.65 -3.77 -8.33
C SER A 57 -18.61 -4.89 -8.37
N VAL A 58 -17.48 -4.66 -9.02
CA VAL A 58 -16.41 -5.67 -9.14
C VAL A 58 -15.46 -5.67 -7.93
N LEU A 59 -15.20 -4.51 -7.31
CA LEU A 59 -14.37 -4.41 -6.11
C LEU A 59 -14.91 -5.24 -4.95
N GLY A 60 -16.24 -5.39 -4.83
CA GLY A 60 -16.87 -6.17 -3.77
C GLY A 60 -16.90 -7.69 -3.99
N LEU A 61 -16.45 -8.20 -5.14
CA LEU A 61 -16.52 -9.63 -5.46
C LEU A 61 -15.36 -10.44 -4.89
N TYR A 62 -14.18 -9.84 -4.81
CA TYR A 62 -12.95 -10.46 -4.36
C TYR A 62 -12.15 -9.49 -3.49
N PRO A 63 -11.13 -9.97 -2.75
CA PRO A 63 -10.24 -9.13 -1.97
C PRO A 63 -9.70 -7.96 -2.81
N SER A 64 -10.06 -6.74 -2.43
CA SER A 64 -9.66 -5.53 -3.14
C SER A 64 -9.15 -4.47 -2.19
N VAL A 65 -8.09 -3.75 -2.59
CA VAL A 65 -7.48 -2.67 -1.81
C VAL A 65 -7.36 -1.41 -2.67
N LEU A 66 -7.85 -0.29 -2.18
CA LEU A 66 -7.68 1.02 -2.81
C LEU A 66 -6.64 1.84 -2.05
N SER A 67 -5.83 2.58 -2.79
CA SER A 67 -4.88 3.49 -2.17
C SER A 67 -5.54 4.79 -1.70
N MET A 68 -5.02 5.30 -0.60
CA MET A 68 -5.14 6.70 -0.20
C MET A 68 -3.75 7.33 -0.21
N PHE A 69 -3.69 8.64 -0.38
CA PHE A 69 -2.44 9.38 -0.35
C PHE A 69 -2.46 10.40 0.78
N GLU A 70 -1.36 10.49 1.50
CA GLU A 70 -1.19 11.47 2.57
C GLU A 70 -1.31 12.88 1.99
N TYR A 71 -2.06 13.71 2.70
CA TYR A 71 -2.30 15.09 2.32
C TYR A 71 -2.49 15.96 3.56
N ASP A 72 -1.65 16.98 3.71
CA ASP A 72 -1.76 17.93 4.79
C ASP A 72 -3.13 18.65 4.73
N ASN A 73 -3.83 18.70 5.85
CA ASN A 73 -5.22 19.17 5.95
C ASN A 73 -6.27 18.24 5.30
N GLY A 74 -5.90 17.00 4.97
CA GLY A 74 -6.86 15.96 4.58
C GLY A 74 -7.73 15.49 5.76
N LYS A 75 -8.64 14.57 5.46
CA LYS A 75 -9.43 13.90 6.51
C LYS A 75 -8.66 12.70 7.05
N PHE A 76 -8.96 12.31 8.29
CA PHE A 76 -8.49 11.02 8.80
C PHE A 76 -9.44 9.92 8.32
N PRO A 77 -8.90 8.84 7.73
CA PRO A 77 -9.72 7.73 7.25
C PRO A 77 -10.18 6.85 8.41
N ARG A 78 -11.06 5.89 8.10
CA ARG A 78 -11.48 4.88 9.06
C ARG A 78 -10.26 4.11 9.56
N THR A 79 -10.19 3.92 10.88
CA THR A 79 -9.11 3.19 11.55
C THR A 79 -9.28 1.69 11.46
N GLU A 80 -8.17 0.98 11.57
CA GLU A 80 -8.08 -0.47 11.57
C GLU A 80 -8.22 -1.05 12.99
N GLY A 81 -8.71 -2.27 13.09
CA GLY A 81 -8.68 -3.02 14.34
C GLY A 81 -7.24 -3.27 14.78
N THR A 82 -6.86 -2.76 15.96
CA THR A 82 -5.51 -2.92 16.50
C THR A 82 -5.54 -3.41 17.94
N VAL A 83 -4.56 -4.25 18.30
CA VAL A 83 -4.28 -4.66 19.67
C VAL A 83 -2.87 -4.20 20.00
N ILE A 84 -2.72 -3.42 21.08
CA ILE A 84 -1.43 -2.91 21.53
C ILE A 84 -0.96 -3.76 22.74
N LEU A 85 0.25 -4.29 22.64
CA LEU A 85 0.93 -5.03 23.70
C LEU A 85 2.04 -4.16 24.26
N GLY A 86 1.77 -3.53 25.39
CA GLY A 86 2.60 -2.50 26.04
C GLY A 86 1.90 -1.16 26.09
N ASP A 87 2.67 -0.08 26.19
CA ASP A 87 2.13 1.28 26.24
C ASP A 87 1.79 1.78 24.82
N ASP A 88 0.74 2.59 24.69
CA ASP A 88 0.35 3.18 23.40
C ASP A 88 1.23 4.40 23.08
N ILE A 89 2.47 4.14 22.67
CA ILE A 89 3.50 5.13 22.37
C ILE A 89 4.15 4.88 21.02
N GLY A 90 4.72 5.93 20.44
CA GLY A 90 5.41 5.88 19.16
C GLY A 90 4.46 5.84 17.97
N GLY A 91 5.03 5.60 16.80
CA GLY A 91 4.33 5.52 15.54
C GLY A 91 4.59 6.72 14.62
N TYR A 92 4.41 6.49 13.33
CA TYR A 92 4.44 7.55 12.32
C TYR A 92 3.09 8.26 12.32
N GLU A 93 3.10 9.56 12.57
CA GLU A 93 1.89 10.39 12.60
C GLU A 93 1.42 10.70 11.18
N LEU A 94 0.17 10.38 10.87
CA LEU A 94 -0.47 10.69 9.60
C LEU A 94 -1.06 12.10 9.66
N SER A 95 -0.74 12.95 8.69
CA SER A 95 -1.26 14.33 8.64
C SER A 95 -2.70 14.44 8.13
N GLY A 96 -3.16 13.42 7.42
CA GLY A 96 -4.47 13.31 6.79
C GLY A 96 -4.35 12.64 5.43
N VAL A 97 -5.46 12.44 4.72
CA VAL A 97 -5.46 11.77 3.41
C VAL A 97 -6.42 12.42 2.42
N VAL A 98 -6.14 12.20 1.15
CA VAL A 98 -7.13 12.24 0.07
C VAL A 98 -7.85 10.90 0.07
N GLU A 99 -9.14 10.89 0.40
CA GLU A 99 -9.98 9.69 0.44
C GLU A 99 -10.53 9.34 -0.95
N ASN A 100 -10.87 8.07 -1.11
CA ASN A 100 -11.66 7.61 -2.26
C ASN A 100 -13.14 7.98 -2.08
N ILE A 101 -13.91 8.09 -3.18
CA ILE A 101 -15.33 8.36 -3.13
C ILE A 101 -16.10 7.25 -2.40
N GLU A 102 -17.22 7.62 -1.75
CA GLU A 102 -18.00 6.73 -0.88
C GLU A 102 -18.38 5.40 -1.53
N ILE A 103 -18.82 5.44 -2.78
CA ILE A 103 -19.30 4.25 -3.48
C ILE A 103 -18.20 3.20 -3.68
N LEU A 104 -16.93 3.61 -3.80
CA LEU A 104 -15.78 2.71 -3.96
C LEU A 104 -15.20 2.29 -2.61
N LYS A 105 -15.00 3.24 -1.68
CA LYS A 105 -14.39 2.94 -0.37
C LYS A 105 -15.23 1.99 0.49
N ASN A 106 -16.53 1.90 0.25
CA ASN A 106 -17.42 0.96 0.94
C ASN A 106 -17.37 -0.48 0.38
N LYS A 107 -16.61 -0.72 -0.69
CA LYS A 107 -16.52 -2.02 -1.38
C LYS A 107 -15.12 -2.63 -1.36
N ALA A 108 -14.12 -1.88 -0.93
CA ALA A 108 -12.73 -2.35 -0.87
C ALA A 108 -12.08 -1.87 0.43
N ASP A 109 -11.11 -2.62 0.90
CA ASP A 109 -10.20 -2.14 1.95
C ASP A 109 -9.36 -0.97 1.44
N GLN A 110 -8.81 -0.17 2.35
CA GLN A 110 -8.01 1.00 1.98
C GLN A 110 -6.66 0.99 2.70
N GLY A 111 -5.63 1.50 2.03
CA GLY A 111 -4.29 1.62 2.59
C GLY A 111 -3.55 2.84 2.06
N ILE A 112 -2.63 3.37 2.86
CA ILE A 112 -1.84 4.56 2.53
C ILE A 112 -0.72 4.17 1.56
N ALA A 113 -0.70 4.75 0.36
CA ALA A 113 0.34 4.50 -0.64
C ALA A 113 1.49 5.52 -0.61
N SER A 114 1.34 6.60 0.14
CA SER A 114 2.43 7.57 0.34
C SER A 114 3.63 6.93 1.03
N ALA A 115 4.82 7.38 0.67
CA ALA A 115 6.08 6.89 1.22
C ALA A 115 6.86 8.06 1.82
N PRO A 116 7.09 8.06 3.15
CA PRO A 116 7.94 9.04 3.79
C PRO A 116 9.35 9.00 3.23
N ILE A 117 9.93 10.18 3.06
CA ILE A 117 11.28 10.36 2.52
C ILE A 117 12.24 10.59 3.68
N ASP A 118 13.36 9.88 3.71
CA ASP A 118 14.44 10.12 4.67
C ASP A 118 15.11 11.49 4.41
N VAL A 119 15.87 11.99 5.39
CA VAL A 119 16.49 13.34 5.35
C VAL A 119 17.42 13.61 4.15
N ASP A 120 17.88 12.56 3.50
CA ASP A 120 18.74 12.64 2.30
C ASP A 120 17.96 12.52 0.97
N GLY A 121 16.62 12.53 1.03
CA GLY A 121 15.75 12.49 -0.14
C GLY A 121 15.42 11.10 -0.67
N LEU A 122 15.81 10.01 0.02
CA LEU A 122 15.53 8.65 -0.41
C LEU A 122 14.43 7.98 0.42
N VAL A 123 13.60 7.19 -0.23
CA VAL A 123 12.69 6.26 0.43
C VAL A 123 13.43 4.97 0.73
N ARG A 124 13.60 4.63 2.00
CA ARG A 124 14.22 3.36 2.45
C ARG A 124 13.34 2.54 3.35
N ARG A 125 12.46 3.20 4.05
CA ARG A 125 11.61 2.62 5.09
C ARG A 125 10.19 3.12 4.93
N LEU A 126 9.22 2.24 5.13
CA LEU A 126 7.82 2.62 5.18
C LEU A 126 7.20 2.23 6.53
N PRO A 127 6.33 3.07 7.10
CA PRO A 127 5.53 2.67 8.24
C PRO A 127 4.57 1.56 7.81
N LEU A 128 4.46 0.50 8.62
CA LEU A 128 3.47 -0.55 8.39
C LEU A 128 2.07 -0.07 8.77
N LEU A 129 2.00 0.65 9.89
CA LEU A 129 0.82 1.33 10.38
C LEU A 129 1.16 2.80 10.65
N MET A 130 0.20 3.68 10.41
CA MET A 130 0.30 5.12 10.66
C MET A 130 -0.73 5.52 11.73
N ARG A 131 -0.32 6.38 12.63
CA ARG A 131 -1.13 6.84 13.74
C ARG A 131 -2.01 8.00 13.33
N THR A 132 -3.27 7.97 13.74
CA THR A 132 -4.23 9.06 13.66
C THR A 132 -4.77 9.38 15.05
N PRO A 133 -5.46 10.51 15.27
CA PRO A 133 -6.10 10.80 16.55
C PRO A 133 -7.08 9.73 17.04
N ASP A 134 -7.69 8.98 16.12
CA ASP A 134 -8.74 7.99 16.43
C ASP A 134 -8.22 6.54 16.43
N GLY A 135 -6.94 6.30 16.07
CA GLY A 135 -6.35 4.97 16.04
C GLY A 135 -5.33 4.79 14.91
N TRP A 136 -5.28 3.64 14.31
CA TRP A 136 -4.23 3.26 13.35
C TRP A 136 -4.79 2.96 11.96
N VAL A 137 -4.01 3.30 10.94
CA VAL A 137 -4.32 3.05 9.52
C VAL A 137 -3.13 2.34 8.88
N ALA A 138 -3.39 1.35 8.04
CA ALA A 138 -2.33 0.58 7.41
C ALA A 138 -1.76 1.28 6.15
N SER A 139 -0.46 1.08 5.90
CA SER A 139 0.08 1.30 4.56
C SER A 139 -0.53 0.33 3.56
N PHE A 140 -0.55 0.69 2.28
CA PHE A 140 -1.19 -0.10 1.23
C PHE A 140 -0.61 -1.52 1.15
N GLY A 141 0.71 -1.68 1.16
CA GLY A 141 1.34 -3.01 1.13
C GLY A 141 1.01 -3.87 2.34
N THR A 142 0.88 -3.26 3.52
CA THR A 142 0.47 -3.97 4.76
C THR A 142 -1.01 -4.36 4.71
N GLN A 143 -1.88 -3.50 4.15
CA GLN A 143 -3.30 -3.79 3.98
C GLN A 143 -3.53 -4.95 2.99
N VAL A 144 -2.77 -4.99 1.90
CA VAL A 144 -2.77 -6.14 0.97
C VAL A 144 -2.52 -7.45 1.71
N LEU A 145 -1.54 -7.50 2.60
CA LEU A 145 -1.24 -8.71 3.36
C LEU A 145 -2.33 -9.06 4.37
N LYS A 146 -2.96 -8.07 5.02
CA LYS A 146 -4.10 -8.28 5.91
C LYS A 146 -5.26 -8.94 5.17
N VAL A 147 -5.60 -8.42 4.00
CA VAL A 147 -6.68 -8.94 3.16
C VAL A 147 -6.37 -10.36 2.68
N LEU A 148 -5.16 -10.63 2.21
CA LEU A 148 -4.72 -11.97 1.81
C LEU A 148 -4.73 -12.98 2.96
N ALA A 149 -4.39 -12.56 4.17
CA ALA A 149 -4.43 -13.39 5.36
C ALA A 149 -5.85 -13.57 5.93
N SER A 150 -6.85 -12.93 5.32
CA SER A 150 -8.23 -12.84 5.86
C SER A 150 -8.23 -12.41 7.34
N ALA A 151 -7.33 -11.51 7.69
CA ALA A 151 -7.15 -11.01 9.05
C ALA A 151 -8.07 -9.81 9.29
N ASP A 152 -8.48 -9.64 10.54
CA ASP A 152 -9.34 -8.55 11.00
C ASP A 152 -8.60 -7.53 11.87
N THR A 153 -7.37 -7.87 12.30
CA THR A 153 -6.68 -7.12 13.36
C THR A 153 -5.18 -7.08 13.13
N TYR A 154 -4.58 -5.97 13.49
CA TYR A 154 -3.13 -5.82 13.67
C TYR A 154 -2.75 -5.95 15.14
N VAL A 155 -1.54 -6.41 15.40
CA VAL A 155 -0.94 -6.41 16.73
C VAL A 155 0.31 -5.54 16.70
N ILE A 156 0.35 -4.55 17.59
CA ILE A 156 1.48 -3.64 17.78
C ILE A 156 2.12 -3.99 19.12
N LYS A 157 3.38 -4.33 19.13
CA LYS A 157 4.15 -4.51 20.36
C LYS A 157 5.07 -3.33 20.56
N THR A 158 5.04 -2.76 21.75
CA THR A 158 5.84 -1.59 22.14
C THR A 158 6.78 -1.91 23.29
N ASN A 159 7.85 -1.13 23.39
CA ASN A 159 8.76 -1.06 24.52
C ASN A 159 8.93 0.42 24.93
N PRO A 160 9.67 0.78 25.98
CA PRO A 160 9.83 2.17 26.41
C PRO A 160 10.39 3.14 25.35
N ASN A 161 11.00 2.62 24.27
CA ASN A 161 11.60 3.42 23.20
C ASN A 161 10.62 3.64 22.01
N GLY A 162 9.45 2.99 22.00
CA GLY A 162 8.46 3.07 20.93
C GLY A 162 8.01 1.70 20.42
N ILE A 163 7.68 1.59 19.14
CA ILE A 163 7.24 0.34 18.53
C ILE A 163 8.44 -0.59 18.34
N GLU A 164 8.27 -1.87 18.67
CA GLU A 164 9.28 -2.93 18.52
C GLU A 164 8.95 -3.83 17.32
N GLU A 165 7.71 -4.27 17.24
CA GLU A 165 7.22 -5.11 16.14
C GLU A 165 5.75 -4.85 15.83
N ILE A 166 5.40 -5.11 14.57
CA ILE A 166 4.01 -5.08 14.10
C ILE A 166 3.69 -6.42 13.44
N ARG A 167 2.48 -6.91 13.64
CA ARG A 167 2.04 -8.17 13.07
C ARG A 167 0.63 -8.05 12.50
N VAL A 168 0.42 -8.55 11.30
CA VAL A 168 -0.91 -8.90 10.80
C VAL A 168 -1.31 -10.20 11.50
N LYS A 169 -2.50 -10.27 12.08
CA LYS A 169 -2.99 -11.49 12.75
C LYS A 169 -2.92 -12.68 11.78
N GLY A 170 -2.30 -13.76 12.22
CA GLY A 170 -2.07 -14.96 11.40
C GLY A 170 -0.74 -14.98 10.63
N LEU A 171 -0.03 -13.85 10.53
CA LEU A 171 1.32 -13.79 9.94
C LEU A 171 2.39 -13.67 11.04
N PRO A 172 3.66 -13.96 10.74
CA PRO A 172 4.76 -13.74 11.66
C PRO A 172 4.93 -12.26 12.04
N PRO A 173 5.51 -11.97 13.23
CA PRO A 173 5.82 -10.59 13.62
C PRO A 173 6.91 -10.00 12.71
N VAL A 174 6.81 -8.71 12.48
CA VAL A 174 7.74 -7.94 11.64
C VAL A 174 8.46 -6.93 12.53
N PRO A 175 9.78 -7.06 12.71
CA PRO A 175 10.59 -6.05 13.40
C PRO A 175 10.55 -4.73 12.65
N VAL A 176 10.39 -3.64 13.40
CA VAL A 176 10.31 -2.27 12.87
C VAL A 176 11.15 -1.33 13.73
N ASP A 177 11.35 -0.11 13.28
CA ASP A 177 11.92 0.94 14.14
C ASP A 177 10.88 1.54 15.10
N SER A 178 11.30 2.40 16.01
CA SER A 178 10.43 3.01 17.04
C SER A 178 9.22 3.78 16.48
N LEU A 179 9.24 4.15 15.22
CA LEU A 179 8.13 4.76 14.49
C LEU A 179 7.28 3.75 13.71
N GLY A 180 7.53 2.45 13.86
CA GLY A 180 6.78 1.41 13.15
C GLY A 180 7.16 1.25 11.69
N ARG A 181 8.35 1.74 11.28
CA ARG A 181 8.80 1.69 9.89
C ARG A 181 9.66 0.45 9.64
N LYS A 182 9.39 -0.21 8.51
CA LYS A 182 10.14 -1.36 7.99
C LYS A 182 11.12 -0.90 6.92
N TRP A 183 12.36 -1.35 7.02
CA TRP A 183 13.33 -1.26 5.92
C TRP A 183 12.87 -2.13 4.76
N ILE A 184 12.89 -1.57 3.55
CA ILE A 184 12.50 -2.29 2.34
C ILE A 184 13.69 -3.09 1.82
N SER A 185 13.45 -4.39 1.59
CA SER A 185 14.30 -5.22 0.74
C SER A 185 13.90 -4.97 -0.70
N TRP A 186 14.73 -4.28 -1.45
CA TRP A 186 14.44 -3.94 -2.84
C TRP A 186 14.56 -5.18 -3.72
N ILE A 187 13.59 -6.08 -3.58
CA ILE A 187 13.49 -7.30 -4.40
C ILE A 187 12.78 -6.91 -5.69
N ASP A 188 13.23 -7.49 -6.79
CA ASP A 188 12.59 -7.31 -8.10
C ASP A 188 11.23 -8.04 -8.09
N THR A 189 10.17 -7.28 -7.86
CA THR A 189 8.80 -7.80 -7.85
C THR A 189 8.36 -8.08 -9.29
N PRO A 190 7.88 -9.30 -9.61
CA PRO A 190 7.41 -9.61 -10.96
C PRO A 190 6.37 -8.62 -11.47
N SER A 191 6.55 -8.15 -12.68
CA SER A 191 5.66 -7.19 -13.32
C SER A 191 5.13 -7.69 -14.66
N THR A 192 3.96 -7.21 -15.04
CA THR A 192 3.28 -7.51 -16.30
C THR A 192 2.58 -6.26 -16.82
N THR A 193 2.08 -6.33 -18.04
CA THR A 193 1.30 -5.27 -18.71
C THR A 193 -0.10 -5.77 -19.02
N LEU A 194 -0.97 -4.87 -19.50
CA LEU A 194 -2.33 -5.24 -19.93
C LEU A 194 -2.37 -6.26 -21.08
N GLN A 195 -1.28 -6.38 -21.84
CA GLN A 195 -1.20 -7.33 -22.96
C GLN A 195 -0.77 -8.73 -22.54
N GLU A 196 -0.02 -8.86 -21.44
CA GLU A 196 0.60 -10.14 -21.05
C GLU A 196 -0.11 -10.83 -19.88
N MET A 197 -0.65 -10.08 -18.95
CA MET A 197 -1.46 -10.46 -17.78
C MET A 197 -1.20 -11.86 -17.19
N ASN A 198 0.03 -12.20 -16.82
CA ASN A 198 0.31 -13.46 -16.14
C ASN A 198 0.11 -13.32 -14.62
N VAL A 199 -1.12 -13.53 -14.14
CA VAL A 199 -1.56 -13.15 -12.77
C VAL A 199 -2.11 -14.30 -11.92
N LYS A 200 -2.12 -15.53 -12.45
CA LYS A 200 -2.67 -16.69 -11.76
C LYS A 200 -2.03 -16.88 -10.37
N ASP A 201 -2.88 -17.09 -9.38
CA ASP A 201 -2.51 -17.33 -7.97
C ASP A 201 -1.70 -16.17 -7.34
N LYS A 202 -1.90 -14.92 -7.83
CA LYS A 202 -1.22 -13.72 -7.33
C LYS A 202 -2.20 -12.66 -6.89
N PHE A 203 -1.85 -11.89 -5.88
CA PHE A 203 -2.48 -10.60 -5.64
C PHE A 203 -1.85 -9.58 -6.59
N VAL A 204 -2.67 -8.86 -7.35
CA VAL A 204 -2.20 -7.95 -8.40
C VAL A 204 -2.27 -6.50 -7.91
N ILE A 205 -1.13 -5.83 -7.86
CA ILE A 205 -1.06 -4.40 -7.58
C ILE A 205 -1.01 -3.63 -8.89
N VAL A 206 -2.05 -2.87 -9.17
CA VAL A 206 -2.20 -2.06 -10.38
C VAL A 206 -1.70 -0.65 -10.13
N GLY A 207 -0.86 -0.16 -11.00
CA GLY A 207 -0.38 1.22 -10.98
C GLY A 207 -0.05 1.76 -12.37
N VAL A 208 0.16 3.06 -12.47
CA VAL A 208 0.43 3.75 -13.74
C VAL A 208 1.91 4.08 -13.83
N THR A 209 2.53 3.73 -14.95
CA THR A 209 3.93 4.04 -15.26
C THR A 209 4.09 5.08 -16.36
N ALA A 210 2.98 5.58 -16.92
CA ALA A 210 3.01 6.64 -17.92
C ALA A 210 3.59 7.94 -17.35
N ASN A 211 4.35 8.63 -18.18
CA ASN A 211 5.07 9.84 -17.81
C ASN A 211 4.13 10.96 -17.35
N GLY A 212 4.47 11.62 -16.24
CA GLY A 212 3.70 12.77 -15.73
C GLY A 212 2.38 12.42 -15.03
N VAL A 213 1.99 11.13 -14.92
CA VAL A 213 0.76 10.70 -14.26
C VAL A 213 0.98 10.51 -12.75
N MET A 214 2.02 9.78 -12.38
CA MET A 214 2.36 9.51 -10.98
C MET A 214 3.77 10.03 -10.68
N PRO A 215 3.98 10.64 -9.50
CA PRO A 215 5.32 11.06 -9.11
C PRO A 215 6.20 9.83 -8.89
N GLN A 216 7.42 9.89 -9.39
CA GLN A 216 8.45 8.92 -9.06
C GLN A 216 9.22 9.38 -7.83
N LEU A 217 9.49 8.46 -6.92
CA LEU A 217 10.25 8.71 -5.70
C LEU A 217 11.64 8.11 -5.81
N SER A 218 12.62 8.82 -5.28
CA SER A 218 14.01 8.35 -5.23
C SER A 218 14.15 7.22 -4.21
N THR A 219 14.72 6.10 -4.65
CA THR A 219 15.00 4.92 -3.82
C THR A 219 16.45 4.49 -4.00
N PRO A 220 16.99 3.60 -3.15
CA PRO A 220 18.34 3.08 -3.31
C PRO A 220 18.62 2.37 -4.65
N ILE A 221 17.58 1.94 -5.36
CA ILE A 221 17.69 1.25 -6.66
C ILE A 221 17.27 2.11 -7.86
N GLY A 222 16.95 3.39 -7.63
CA GLY A 222 16.54 4.33 -8.67
C GLY A 222 15.18 4.96 -8.40
N LEU A 223 14.61 5.58 -9.42
CA LEU A 223 13.27 6.20 -9.36
C LEU A 223 12.20 5.13 -9.50
N LEU A 224 11.24 5.10 -8.58
CA LEU A 224 10.13 4.15 -8.59
C LEU A 224 8.80 4.87 -8.36
N GLU A 225 7.76 4.38 -9.00
CA GLU A 225 6.38 4.81 -8.77
C GLU A 225 5.84 4.20 -7.45
N PRO A 226 4.87 4.85 -6.79
CA PRO A 226 4.34 4.42 -5.50
C PRO A 226 3.89 2.95 -5.45
N HIS A 227 3.27 2.43 -6.51
CA HIS A 227 2.79 1.04 -6.54
C HIS A 227 3.94 0.01 -6.48
N LYS A 228 5.08 0.30 -7.08
CA LYS A 228 6.29 -0.54 -7.00
C LYS A 228 6.89 -0.51 -5.60
N ILE A 229 6.88 0.65 -4.95
CA ILE A 229 7.36 0.81 -3.57
C ILE A 229 6.47 0.04 -2.59
N GLN A 230 5.16 0.11 -2.75
CA GLN A 230 4.21 -0.62 -1.91
C GLN A 230 4.26 -2.14 -2.14
N ALA A 231 4.51 -2.58 -3.37
CA ALA A 231 4.77 -3.98 -3.67
C ALA A 231 6.06 -4.47 -3.00
N ALA A 232 7.14 -3.71 -3.09
CA ALA A 232 8.41 -4.01 -2.42
C ALA A 232 8.25 -4.08 -0.89
N LEU A 233 7.38 -3.24 -0.29
CA LEU A 233 7.05 -3.33 1.13
C LEU A 233 6.36 -4.67 1.46
N ALA A 234 5.32 -5.04 0.71
CA ALA A 234 4.60 -6.30 0.93
C ALA A 234 5.53 -7.51 0.81
N GLU A 235 6.37 -7.55 -0.23
CA GLU A 235 7.41 -8.57 -0.41
C GLU A 235 8.40 -8.60 0.76
N SER A 236 8.86 -7.45 1.24
CA SER A 236 9.79 -7.35 2.36
C SER A 236 9.22 -7.92 3.66
N ILE A 237 7.91 -7.79 3.86
CA ILE A 237 7.20 -8.38 5.01
C ILE A 237 7.13 -9.90 4.88
N LEU A 238 6.83 -10.42 3.68
CA LEU A 238 6.69 -11.85 3.43
C LEU A 238 8.02 -12.59 3.51
N VAL A 239 9.06 -12.04 2.90
CA VAL A 239 10.39 -12.68 2.84
C VAL A 239 11.15 -12.56 4.16
N GLN A 240 10.80 -11.58 5.00
CA GLN A 240 11.45 -11.29 6.29
C GLN A 240 12.98 -11.08 6.22
N ASN A 241 13.49 -10.74 5.04
CA ASN A 241 14.91 -10.55 4.77
C ASN A 241 15.24 -9.07 4.57
N SER A 242 14.90 -8.24 5.54
CA SER A 242 15.25 -6.81 5.51
C SER A 242 16.22 -6.47 6.61
N PRO A 243 17.12 -5.52 6.37
CA PRO A 243 17.95 -4.98 7.45
C PRO A 243 17.05 -4.43 8.55
N TYR A 244 17.51 -4.57 9.78
CA TYR A 244 16.91 -3.88 10.92
C TYR A 244 18.02 -3.44 11.87
N ILE A 245 17.79 -2.35 12.59
CA ILE A 245 18.74 -1.84 13.59
C ILE A 245 18.25 -2.32 14.95
N PRO A 246 18.96 -3.26 15.63
CA PRO A 246 18.55 -3.72 16.94
C PRO A 246 18.77 -2.63 18.00
N ASP A 247 18.00 -2.64 19.08
CA ASP A 247 18.04 -1.64 20.16
C ASP A 247 19.42 -1.50 20.82
N TYR A 248 20.25 -2.56 20.79
CA TYR A 248 21.59 -2.54 21.33
C TYR A 248 22.65 -1.96 20.38
N SER A 249 22.28 -1.56 19.17
CA SER A 249 23.23 -1.05 18.15
C SER A 249 23.98 0.19 18.64
N LEU A 250 23.28 1.12 19.33
CA LEU A 250 23.90 2.29 19.90
C LEU A 250 24.97 1.95 20.96
N ALA A 251 24.75 0.91 21.74
CA ALA A 251 25.75 0.46 22.73
C ALA A 251 27.00 -0.13 22.06
N LEU A 252 26.84 -0.78 20.90
CA LEU A 252 27.98 -1.30 20.11
C LEU A 252 28.75 -0.19 19.39
N GLU A 253 28.07 0.89 18.99
CA GLU A 253 28.72 2.03 18.33
C GLU A 253 29.56 2.88 19.30
N MET A 254 29.30 2.77 20.61
CA MET A 254 30.04 3.48 21.67
C MET A 254 31.23 2.67 22.22
N LEU A 255 31.45 1.47 21.79
CA LEU A 255 32.59 0.60 22.14
C LEU A 255 33.72 0.71 21.11
#